data_9834902515dfa773e71aa19f494d46d8
#
_entry.id   9834902515dfa773e71aa19f494d46d8
#
_cell.length_a   1.000
_cell.length_b   1.000
_cell.length_c   1.000
_cell.angle_alpha   90.00
_cell.angle_beta   90.00
_cell.angle_gamma   90.00
#
_symmetry.space_group_name_H-M   'P 1'
#
loop_
_entity.id
_entity.type
_entity.pdbx_description
1 polymer ?
#
loop_
_entity_poly.entity_id
_entity_poly.type
_entity_poly.pdbx_seq_one_letter_code
_entity_poly.pdbx_strand_id
1 'polypeptide(L)'
;GANGGLVVVAADDPSMHSSQNEQDSRFYGKFALVPTFEPSTQQEAYEMVQAAFDFSEKYRIPVLMRLTTRMAHSRAMVEPREARPENSLAYPARTRQWVLMPGNSRVRYEALLADYARFEEEAAASPFNRYADAEDKSLGIIACGIAYNYLAENYPDGCPHPVLKISQYPCLLYTSD
;
A
#
# COMPACT_ATOMS: atom_id res chain seq x y z
N GLY A 1 -2.32 -7.10 16.02
CA GLY A 1 -0.97 -7.24 15.48
C GLY A 1 -0.76 -8.60 14.83
N ALA A 2 0.18 -8.66 13.91
CA ALA A 2 0.63 -9.90 13.27
C ALA A 2 1.99 -10.30 13.85
N ASN A 3 2.28 -11.59 13.97
CA ASN A 3 3.59 -12.05 14.46
C ASN A 3 4.47 -12.61 13.33
N GLY A 4 3.91 -13.27 12.38
CA GLY A 4 4.49 -13.48 11.07
C GLY A 4 3.81 -12.51 10.11
N GLY A 5 4.38 -12.19 8.97
CA GLY A 5 3.79 -11.23 8.04
C GLY A 5 2.34 -11.56 7.69
N LEU A 6 1.49 -10.55 7.70
CA LEU A 6 0.08 -10.64 7.31
C LEU A 6 -0.23 -9.60 6.26
N VAL A 7 -0.46 -10.05 5.03
CA VAL A 7 -0.92 -9.21 3.94
C VAL A 7 -2.37 -9.56 3.61
N VAL A 8 -3.24 -8.57 3.68
CA VAL A 8 -4.65 -8.70 3.33
C VAL A 8 -4.84 -8.12 1.94
N VAL A 9 -5.20 -8.96 0.98
CA VAL A 9 -5.45 -8.51 -0.39
C VAL A 9 -6.93 -8.20 -0.57
N ALA A 10 -7.22 -6.97 -1.00
CA ALA A 10 -8.55 -6.53 -1.39
C ALA A 10 -8.57 -6.29 -2.91
N ALA A 11 -9.44 -6.98 -3.61
CA ALA A 11 -9.65 -6.82 -5.05
C ALA A 11 -10.92 -6.00 -5.29
N ASP A 12 -10.74 -4.69 -5.43
CA ASP A 12 -11.84 -3.76 -5.68
C ASP A 12 -12.31 -3.83 -7.13
N ASP A 13 -13.58 -3.58 -7.33
CA ASP A 13 -14.21 -3.49 -8.65
C ASP A 13 -14.72 -2.06 -8.94
N PRO A 14 -13.83 -1.09 -9.21
CA PRO A 14 -14.22 0.26 -9.57
C PRO A 14 -15.05 0.24 -10.84
N SER A 15 -16.09 1.08 -10.89
CA SER A 15 -17.08 1.12 -11.97
C SER A 15 -17.97 -0.13 -12.09
N MET A 16 -18.01 -0.97 -11.08
CA MET A 16 -18.96 -2.09 -10.96
C MET A 16 -19.01 -3.00 -12.18
N HIS A 17 -17.85 -3.48 -12.65
CA HIS A 17 -17.78 -4.37 -13.83
C HIS A 17 -18.51 -5.69 -13.61
N SER A 18 -18.45 -6.24 -12.42
CA SER A 18 -19.16 -7.46 -12.02
C SER A 18 -19.76 -7.39 -10.61
N SER A 19 -19.37 -6.42 -9.80
CA SER A 19 -19.92 -6.17 -8.47
C SER A 19 -21.24 -5.40 -8.54
N GLN A 20 -22.04 -5.50 -7.47
CA GLN A 20 -23.30 -4.79 -7.36
C GLN A 20 -23.17 -3.34 -6.87
N ASN A 21 -21.98 -2.94 -6.40
CA ASN A 21 -21.70 -1.62 -5.85
C ASN A 21 -20.26 -1.21 -6.12
N GLU A 22 -20.01 0.10 -6.09
CA GLU A 22 -18.67 0.68 -6.14
C GLU A 22 -17.87 0.28 -4.91
N GLN A 23 -16.57 0.02 -5.11
CA GLN A 23 -15.67 -0.45 -4.06
C GLN A 23 -14.39 0.38 -4.04
N ASP A 24 -14.01 0.86 -2.84
CA ASP A 24 -12.75 1.53 -2.59
C ASP A 24 -12.19 1.17 -1.22
N SER A 25 -11.35 0.15 -1.19
CA SER A 25 -10.73 -0.38 0.04
C SER A 25 -9.68 0.54 0.66
N ARG A 26 -9.25 1.62 -0.01
CA ARG A 26 -8.30 2.59 0.55
C ARG A 26 -8.82 3.23 1.82
N PHE A 27 -10.13 3.47 1.90
CA PHE A 27 -10.77 4.00 3.11
C PHE A 27 -10.67 3.06 4.30
N TYR A 28 -10.64 1.74 4.09
CA TYR A 28 -10.45 0.79 5.18
C TYR A 28 -9.04 0.83 5.73
N GLY A 29 -8.04 1.00 4.88
CA GLY A 29 -6.65 1.20 5.31
C GLY A 29 -6.52 2.43 6.20
N LYS A 30 -7.09 3.56 5.76
CA LYS A 30 -7.11 4.80 6.55
C LYS A 30 -7.89 4.64 7.86
N PHE A 31 -9.08 4.05 7.82
CA PHE A 31 -9.92 3.82 9.01
C PHE A 31 -9.24 2.94 10.05
N ALA A 32 -8.59 1.86 9.61
CA ALA A 32 -7.89 0.91 10.47
C ALA A 32 -6.47 1.37 10.85
N LEU A 33 -5.98 2.48 10.32
CA LEU A 33 -4.62 2.98 10.48
C LEU A 33 -3.56 1.93 10.09
N VAL A 34 -3.82 1.17 9.03
CA VAL A 34 -2.90 0.16 8.52
C VAL A 34 -2.27 0.60 7.20
N PRO A 35 -0.99 0.28 6.97
CA PRO A 35 -0.33 0.57 5.72
C PRO A 35 -1.04 -0.11 4.56
N THR A 36 -1.13 0.60 3.44
CA THR A 36 -1.79 0.12 2.23
C THR A 36 -0.86 0.25 1.05
N PHE A 37 -0.78 -0.79 0.24
CA PHE A 37 -0.03 -0.84 -1.01
C PHE A 37 -1.00 -0.97 -2.18
N GLU A 38 -0.79 -0.18 -3.22
CA GLU A 38 -1.62 -0.14 -4.41
C GLU A 38 -0.75 -0.12 -5.67
N PRO A 39 -0.46 -1.29 -6.28
CA PRO A 39 0.41 -1.37 -7.43
C PRO A 39 -0.22 -0.79 -8.69
N SER A 40 0.61 -0.23 -9.58
CA SER A 40 0.21 0.26 -10.89
C SER A 40 0.44 -0.76 -12.01
N THR A 41 1.37 -1.70 -11.83
CA THR A 41 1.72 -2.73 -12.81
C THR A 41 1.84 -4.10 -12.15
N GLN A 42 1.85 -5.17 -12.94
CA GLN A 42 2.03 -6.55 -12.45
C GLN A 42 3.42 -6.76 -11.83
N GLN A 43 4.45 -6.16 -12.40
CA GLN A 43 5.80 -6.20 -11.82
C GLN A 43 5.83 -5.53 -10.45
N GLU A 44 5.21 -4.37 -10.35
CA GLU A 44 5.10 -3.66 -9.09
C GLU A 44 4.27 -4.44 -8.05
N ALA A 45 3.18 -5.10 -8.47
CA ALA A 45 2.40 -5.97 -7.60
C ALA A 45 3.24 -7.12 -7.04
N TYR A 46 4.05 -7.75 -7.89
CA TYR A 46 4.97 -8.81 -7.47
C TYR A 46 6.00 -8.31 -6.45
N GLU A 47 6.58 -7.14 -6.67
CA GLU A 47 7.58 -6.55 -5.76
C GLU A 47 6.95 -6.07 -4.45
N MET A 48 5.76 -5.49 -4.52
CA MET A 48 5.04 -5.00 -3.35
C MET A 48 4.60 -6.12 -2.40
N VAL A 49 4.30 -7.31 -2.89
CA VAL A 49 3.99 -8.45 -2.00
C VAL A 49 5.15 -8.71 -1.04
N GLN A 50 6.38 -8.72 -1.52
CA GLN A 50 7.55 -8.92 -0.68
C GLN A 50 7.75 -7.75 0.30
N ALA A 51 7.66 -6.52 -0.20
CA ALA A 51 7.78 -5.32 0.62
C ALA A 51 6.67 -5.25 1.70
N ALA A 52 5.45 -5.68 1.36
CA ALA A 52 4.33 -5.71 2.30
C ALA A 52 4.55 -6.73 3.43
N PHE A 53 5.11 -7.90 3.13
CA PHE A 53 5.50 -8.86 4.16
C PHE A 53 6.62 -8.32 5.05
N ASP A 54 7.68 -7.74 4.47
CA ASP A 54 8.77 -7.12 5.21
C ASP A 54 8.26 -6.02 6.15
N PHE A 55 7.35 -5.17 5.65
CA PHE A 55 6.72 -4.11 6.44
C PHE A 55 5.87 -4.68 7.58
N SER A 56 5.04 -5.68 7.26
CA SER A 56 4.17 -6.33 8.22
C SER A 56 4.96 -6.98 9.37
N GLU A 57 6.07 -7.65 9.07
CA GLU A 57 6.93 -8.27 10.06
C GLU A 57 7.69 -7.24 10.91
N LYS A 58 8.20 -6.18 10.28
CA LYS A 58 8.91 -5.08 10.93
C LYS A 58 8.06 -4.41 12.02
N TYR A 59 6.83 -4.09 11.69
CA TYR A 59 5.92 -3.36 12.59
C TYR A 59 4.91 -4.25 13.32
N ARG A 60 4.87 -5.55 13.00
CA ARG A 60 3.92 -6.53 13.56
C ARG A 60 2.46 -6.09 13.38
N ILE A 61 2.15 -5.56 12.22
CA ILE A 61 0.84 -5.03 11.84
C ILE A 61 0.38 -5.67 10.52
N PRO A 62 -0.92 -5.89 10.30
CA PRO A 62 -1.42 -6.23 8.98
C PRO A 62 -1.12 -5.13 7.96
N VAL A 63 -0.89 -5.51 6.72
CA VAL A 63 -0.77 -4.61 5.59
C VAL A 63 -1.90 -4.89 4.61
N LEU A 64 -2.57 -3.86 4.14
CA LEU A 64 -3.57 -3.97 3.09
C LEU A 64 -2.89 -3.83 1.71
N MET A 65 -3.17 -4.75 0.80
CA MET A 65 -2.76 -4.64 -0.60
C MET A 65 -4.01 -4.54 -1.46
N ARG A 66 -4.20 -3.38 -2.09
CA ARG A 66 -5.35 -3.11 -2.94
C ARG A 66 -5.01 -3.44 -4.39
N LEU A 67 -5.82 -4.28 -4.99
CA LEU A 67 -5.83 -4.54 -6.43
C LEU A 67 -7.14 -4.04 -7.02
N THR A 68 -7.16 -3.77 -8.31
CA THR A 68 -8.40 -3.46 -9.03
C THR A 68 -8.74 -4.59 -9.99
N THR A 69 -9.99 -4.64 -10.44
CA THR A 69 -10.44 -5.59 -11.46
C THR A 69 -9.51 -5.61 -12.68
N ARG A 70 -9.06 -4.45 -13.16
CA ARG A 70 -8.14 -4.38 -14.29
C ARG A 70 -6.81 -5.05 -14.01
N MET A 71 -6.25 -4.84 -12.83
CA MET A 71 -5.01 -5.51 -12.41
C MET A 71 -5.21 -7.02 -12.31
N ALA A 72 -6.30 -7.46 -11.70
CA ALA A 72 -6.60 -8.88 -11.49
C ALA A 72 -6.86 -9.66 -12.78
N HIS A 73 -7.40 -9.00 -13.82
CA HIS A 73 -7.72 -9.61 -15.10
C HIS A 73 -6.65 -9.42 -16.20
N SER A 74 -5.63 -8.63 -15.92
CA SER A 74 -4.53 -8.41 -16.88
C SER A 74 -3.39 -9.41 -16.67
N ARG A 75 -2.53 -9.54 -17.68
CA ARG A 75 -1.34 -10.40 -17.67
C ARG A 75 -0.15 -9.62 -18.20
N ALA A 76 1.00 -9.81 -17.58
CA ALA A 76 2.28 -9.31 -18.05
C ALA A 76 3.39 -10.27 -17.71
N MET A 77 4.50 -10.14 -18.42
CA MET A 77 5.76 -10.77 -18.00
C MET A 77 6.27 -10.06 -16.76
N VAL A 78 6.70 -10.83 -15.77
CA VAL A 78 7.37 -10.34 -14.56
C VAL A 78 8.75 -10.94 -14.46
N GLU A 79 9.71 -10.14 -14.00
CA GLU A 79 11.05 -10.60 -13.68
C GLU A 79 11.05 -11.22 -12.28
N PRO A 80 11.22 -12.54 -12.17
CA PRO A 80 11.20 -13.19 -10.86
C PRO A 80 12.47 -12.85 -10.09
N ARG A 81 12.34 -12.75 -8.77
CA ARG A 81 13.48 -12.64 -7.85
C ARG A 81 13.84 -14.02 -7.30
N GLU A 82 15.05 -14.15 -6.81
CA GLU A 82 15.48 -15.35 -6.09
C GLU A 82 14.63 -15.55 -4.83
N ALA A 83 14.37 -16.81 -4.50
CA ALA A 83 13.64 -17.17 -3.29
C ALA A 83 14.42 -16.71 -2.05
N ARG A 84 13.74 -16.10 -1.12
CA ARG A 84 14.31 -15.72 0.17
C ARG A 84 14.29 -16.91 1.14
N PRO A 85 15.28 -16.98 2.06
CA PRO A 85 15.22 -17.94 3.13
C PRO A 85 14.01 -17.65 4.03
N GLU A 86 13.41 -18.69 4.59
CA GLU A 86 12.31 -18.56 5.55
C GLU A 86 12.81 -17.87 6.84
N ASN A 87 12.01 -16.94 7.35
CA ASN A 87 12.25 -16.34 8.66
C ASN A 87 11.89 -17.35 9.76
N SER A 88 12.70 -17.41 10.82
CA SER A 88 12.34 -18.20 11.99
C SER A 88 11.16 -17.54 12.71
N LEU A 89 10.03 -18.23 12.77
CA LEU A 89 8.85 -17.76 13.49
C LEU A 89 8.92 -18.23 14.95
N ALA A 90 8.89 -17.29 15.87
CA ALA A 90 8.73 -17.59 17.30
C ALA A 90 7.33 -17.20 17.77
N TYR A 91 6.68 -18.08 18.51
CA TYR A 91 5.42 -17.73 19.17
C TYR A 91 5.69 -16.62 20.18
N PRO A 92 4.82 -15.60 20.27
CA PRO A 92 5.02 -14.52 21.23
C PRO A 92 4.96 -15.06 22.66
N ALA A 93 5.95 -14.71 23.47
CA ALA A 93 6.05 -15.12 24.87
C ALA A 93 4.90 -14.58 25.75
N ARG A 94 4.15 -13.60 25.28
CA ARG A 94 3.05 -12.96 26.00
C ARG A 94 1.75 -13.04 25.18
N THR A 95 0.78 -13.79 25.67
CA THR A 95 -0.56 -13.92 25.06
C THR A 95 -1.38 -12.64 25.09
N ARG A 96 -1.10 -11.69 26.01
CA ARG A 96 -1.78 -10.38 26.10
C ARG A 96 -1.75 -9.58 24.81
N GLN A 97 -0.75 -9.82 23.97
CA GLN A 97 -0.63 -9.17 22.65
C GLN A 97 -1.82 -9.47 21.74
N TRP A 98 -2.46 -10.62 21.90
CA TRP A 98 -3.54 -11.13 21.04
C TRP A 98 -4.93 -10.99 21.65
N VAL A 99 -5.01 -10.61 22.92
CA VAL A 99 -6.27 -10.51 23.65
C VAL A 99 -6.75 -9.06 23.65
N LEU A 100 -7.85 -8.79 22.93
CA LEU A 100 -8.45 -7.48 22.81
C LEU A 100 -9.36 -7.13 23.99
N MET A 101 -8.82 -7.17 25.20
CA MET A 101 -9.50 -6.59 26.37
C MET A 101 -9.31 -5.06 26.39
N PRO A 102 -10.25 -4.28 26.94
CA PRO A 102 -10.20 -2.81 26.91
C PRO A 102 -8.87 -2.21 27.38
N GLY A 103 -8.28 -2.73 28.44
CA GLY A 103 -6.97 -2.26 28.94
C GLY A 103 -5.82 -2.55 27.97
N ASN A 104 -5.82 -3.72 27.33
CA ASN A 104 -4.82 -4.07 26.33
C ASN A 104 -5.02 -3.26 25.04
N SER A 105 -6.27 -3.04 24.63
CA SER A 105 -6.61 -2.30 23.42
C SER A 105 -6.13 -0.85 23.48
N ARG A 106 -6.25 -0.20 24.63
CA ARG A 106 -5.74 1.18 24.83
C ARG A 106 -4.24 1.27 24.58
N VAL A 107 -3.47 0.41 25.23
CA VAL A 107 -2.00 0.39 25.09
C VAL A 107 -1.60 0.08 23.64
N ARG A 108 -2.33 -0.83 22.99
CA ARG A 108 -2.05 -1.18 21.58
C ARG A 108 -2.43 -0.06 20.62
N TYR A 109 -3.48 0.68 20.91
CA TYR A 109 -3.88 1.82 20.10
C TYR A 109 -2.89 3.00 20.23
N GLU A 110 -2.42 3.28 21.44
CA GLU A 110 -1.37 4.29 21.67
C GLU A 110 -0.09 3.92 20.89
N ALA A 111 0.32 2.66 20.94
CA ALA A 111 1.47 2.17 20.16
C ALA A 111 1.24 2.30 18.65
N LEU A 112 0.03 2.00 18.15
CA LEU A 112 -0.32 2.16 16.74
C LEU A 112 -0.23 3.63 16.30
N LEU A 113 -0.75 4.56 17.12
CA LEU A 113 -0.66 6.00 16.83
C LEU A 113 0.81 6.49 16.81
N ALA A 114 1.65 5.97 17.71
CA ALA A 114 3.08 6.30 17.71
C ALA A 114 3.82 5.74 16.49
N ASP A 115 3.42 4.58 15.99
CA ASP A 115 4.00 3.99 14.79
C ASP A 115 3.48 4.64 13.49
N TYR A 116 2.32 5.31 13.54
CA TYR A 116 1.71 5.90 12.35
C TYR A 116 2.59 6.95 11.68
N ALA A 117 3.27 7.80 12.46
CA ALA A 117 4.24 8.76 11.94
C ALA A 117 5.40 8.08 11.18
N ARG A 118 5.83 6.91 11.67
CA ARG A 118 6.85 6.10 10.97
C ARG A 118 6.33 5.53 9.67
N PHE A 119 5.04 5.18 9.60
CA PHE A 119 4.43 4.71 8.34
C PHE A 119 4.42 5.82 7.29
N GLU A 120 4.20 7.07 7.70
CA GLU A 120 4.29 8.25 6.82
C GLU A 120 5.72 8.47 6.31
N GLU A 121 6.72 8.37 7.19
CA GLU A 121 8.13 8.45 6.82
C GLU A 121 8.53 7.35 5.82
N GLU A 122 8.13 6.10 6.09
CA GLU A 122 8.37 4.97 5.20
C GLU A 122 7.69 5.14 3.83
N ALA A 123 6.46 5.66 3.81
CA ALA A 123 5.75 5.92 2.57
C ALA A 123 6.41 7.07 1.78
N ALA A 124 6.89 8.11 2.46
CA ALA A 124 7.62 9.20 1.83
C ALA A 124 8.95 8.75 1.19
N ALA A 125 9.63 7.79 1.83
CA ALA A 125 10.87 7.20 1.34
C ALA A 125 10.67 5.98 0.42
N SER A 126 9.42 5.60 0.15
CA SER A 126 9.10 4.38 -0.60
C SER A 126 9.56 4.46 -2.05
N PRO A 127 10.23 3.41 -2.57
CA PRO A 127 10.59 3.34 -3.99
C PRO A 127 9.36 3.25 -4.90
N PHE A 128 8.18 2.94 -4.36
CA PHE A 128 6.92 2.86 -5.09
C PHE A 128 6.23 4.23 -5.25
N ASN A 129 6.57 5.20 -4.38
CA ASN A 129 6.10 6.58 -4.49
C ASN A 129 7.14 7.40 -5.24
N ARG A 130 6.75 8.10 -6.30
CA ARG A 130 7.68 8.83 -7.15
C ARG A 130 7.13 10.20 -7.50
N TYR A 131 7.98 11.20 -7.41
CA TYR A 131 7.75 12.49 -7.99
C TYR A 131 8.57 12.64 -9.27
N ALA A 132 7.90 12.95 -10.37
CA ALA A 132 8.51 13.31 -11.64
C ALA A 132 8.24 14.80 -11.88
N ASP A 133 9.32 15.58 -11.93
CA ASP A 133 9.23 17.00 -12.27
C ASP A 133 9.08 17.20 -13.77
N ALA A 134 8.51 18.33 -14.19
CA ALA A 134 8.36 18.71 -15.58
C ALA A 134 8.41 20.24 -15.73
N GLU A 135 8.63 20.73 -16.96
CA GLU A 135 8.78 22.18 -17.21
C GLU A 135 7.47 22.94 -17.05
N ASP A 136 6.38 22.38 -17.56
CA ASP A 136 5.06 23.02 -17.49
C ASP A 136 4.42 22.82 -16.11
N LYS A 137 4.51 23.86 -15.28
CA LYS A 137 3.93 23.92 -13.92
C LYS A 137 2.48 24.39 -13.88
N SER A 138 1.82 24.53 -15.04
CA SER A 138 0.42 24.99 -15.08
C SER A 138 -0.57 23.99 -14.48
N LEU A 139 -0.17 22.70 -14.41
CA LEU A 139 -0.93 21.62 -13.83
C LEU A 139 -0.01 20.69 -13.01
N GLY A 140 -0.47 20.22 -11.86
CA GLY A 140 0.15 19.12 -11.12
C GLY A 140 -0.78 17.89 -11.15
N ILE A 141 -0.22 16.71 -11.37
CA ILE A 141 -0.99 15.47 -11.47
C ILE A 141 -0.62 14.55 -10.30
N ILE A 142 -1.63 14.04 -9.60
CA ILE A 142 -1.47 12.98 -8.59
C ILE A 142 -2.15 11.73 -9.13
N ALA A 143 -1.41 10.64 -9.23
CA ALA A 143 -1.90 9.37 -9.75
C ALA A 143 -1.61 8.21 -8.79
N CYS A 144 -2.65 7.45 -8.46
CA CYS A 144 -2.57 6.33 -7.53
C CYS A 144 -2.84 5.00 -8.25
N GLY A 145 -2.07 3.97 -7.92
CA GLY A 145 -2.27 2.62 -8.46
C GLY A 145 -2.40 2.59 -9.98
N ILE A 146 -3.41 1.91 -10.48
CA ILE A 146 -3.62 1.72 -11.93
C ILE A 146 -3.86 3.04 -12.69
N ALA A 147 -4.31 4.11 -12.02
CA ALA A 147 -4.48 5.41 -12.66
C ALA A 147 -3.14 5.97 -13.19
N TYR A 148 -2.03 5.66 -12.51
CA TYR A 148 -0.70 6.00 -13.01
C TYR A 148 -0.38 5.31 -14.34
N ASN A 149 -0.83 4.07 -14.52
CA ASN A 149 -0.60 3.34 -15.76
C ASN A 149 -1.37 3.98 -16.94
N TYR A 150 -2.61 4.42 -16.70
CA TYR A 150 -3.35 5.17 -17.71
C TYR A 150 -2.68 6.49 -18.08
N LEU A 151 -2.12 7.19 -17.10
CA LEU A 151 -1.35 8.39 -17.37
C LEU A 151 -0.13 8.08 -18.25
N ALA A 152 0.64 7.04 -17.91
CA ALA A 152 1.81 6.62 -18.66
C ALA A 152 1.48 6.16 -20.08
N GLU A 153 0.34 5.49 -20.29
CA GLU A 153 -0.15 5.11 -21.62
C GLU A 153 -0.49 6.32 -22.49
N ASN A 154 -1.00 7.41 -21.90
CA ASN A 154 -1.33 8.64 -22.63
C ASN A 154 -0.09 9.51 -22.92
N TYR A 155 0.98 9.36 -22.15
CA TYR A 155 2.22 10.11 -22.27
C TYR A 155 3.42 9.16 -22.35
N PRO A 156 3.59 8.39 -23.43
CA PRO A 156 4.66 7.39 -23.56
C PRO A 156 6.05 8.01 -23.53
N ASP A 157 6.20 9.26 -24.00
CA ASP A 157 7.45 10.01 -24.02
C ASP A 157 7.66 10.89 -22.77
N GLY A 158 6.78 10.76 -21.78
CA GLY A 158 6.78 11.53 -20.54
C GLY A 158 5.69 12.59 -20.48
N CYS A 159 5.13 12.77 -19.28
CA CYS A 159 4.10 13.78 -19.05
C CYS A 159 4.73 15.19 -19.04
N PRO A 160 4.13 16.19 -19.74
CA PRO A 160 4.65 17.56 -19.75
C PRO A 160 4.46 18.28 -18.40
N HIS A 161 3.63 17.76 -17.53
CA HIS A 161 3.32 18.30 -16.21
C HIS A 161 3.93 17.48 -15.09
N PRO A 162 4.23 18.06 -13.92
CA PRO A 162 4.69 17.33 -12.76
C PRO A 162 3.70 16.24 -12.34
N VAL A 163 4.23 15.07 -12.02
CA VAL A 163 3.44 13.90 -11.61
C VAL A 163 3.92 13.38 -10.27
N LEU A 164 3.01 13.27 -9.31
CA LEU A 164 3.21 12.53 -8.08
C LEU A 164 2.49 11.18 -8.18
N LYS A 165 3.25 10.12 -8.31
CA LYS A 165 2.76 8.75 -8.21
C LYS A 165 2.71 8.32 -6.75
N ILE A 166 1.56 7.78 -6.30
CA ILE A 166 1.40 7.23 -4.96
C ILE A 166 0.91 5.80 -5.06
N SER A 167 1.68 4.91 -4.47
CA SER A 167 1.43 3.47 -4.46
C SER A 167 1.57 2.86 -3.07
N GLN A 168 2.08 3.60 -2.08
CA GLN A 168 2.14 3.22 -0.68
C GLN A 168 1.57 4.31 0.21
N TYR A 169 0.68 3.94 1.13
CA TYR A 169 -0.02 4.80 2.09
C TYR A 169 0.33 4.35 3.53
N PRO A 170 0.20 5.21 4.56
CA PRO A 170 -0.28 6.59 4.50
C PRO A 170 0.71 7.49 3.77
N CYS A 171 0.22 8.45 3.04
CA CYS A 171 1.04 9.43 2.34
C CYS A 171 0.63 10.84 2.77
N LEU A 172 1.55 11.79 2.66
CA LEU A 172 1.41 13.21 3.01
C LEU A 172 0.19 13.92 2.40
N LEU A 173 -0.49 13.33 1.44
CA LEU A 173 -1.69 13.88 0.81
C LEU A 173 -2.88 14.10 1.76
N TYR A 174 -2.85 13.51 2.94
CA TYR A 174 -3.94 13.67 3.92
C TYR A 174 -3.59 14.64 5.06
N THR A 175 -2.43 15.28 5.00
CA THR A 175 -1.95 16.20 6.04
C THR A 175 -1.89 17.66 5.60
N SER A 176 -2.21 17.96 4.34
CA SER A 176 -2.36 19.35 3.90
C SER A 176 -3.80 19.80 4.11
N ASP A 177 -4.05 20.45 5.23
CA ASP A 177 -5.15 21.38 5.39
C ASP A 177 -4.86 22.64 4.55
#